data_0bf0c6a7862242bae3d9c92563149981
#
_entry.id   0bf0c6a7862242bae3d9c92563149981
#
_cell.length_a   1.000
_cell.length_b   1.000
_cell.length_c   1.000
_cell.angle_alpha   90.00
_cell.angle_beta   90.00
_cell.angle_gamma   90.00
#
_symmetry.space_group_name_H-M   'P 1'
#
loop_
_entity.id
_entity.type
_entity.pdbx_description
1 polymer ?
#
loop_
_entity_poly.entity_id
_entity_poly.type
_entity_poly.pdbx_seq_one_letter_code
_entity_poly.pdbx_strand_id
1 'polypeptide(L)'
;MRSAYDSRYLPPAPCVEFRLSAPEQAFSGATLRALVDTGADATIVPFRYIRPFGLQVDNRKYLRSQFGERVKVDVYLLDVGIADIRLPLMEIIADEIGNEILVGRNVLNRLMMVLDGPRQILELSG
;
A
#
# COMPACT_ATOMS: atom_id res chain seq x y z
N MET A 1 -6.10 8.47 -13.61
CA MET A 1 -4.89 9.12 -13.05
C MET A 1 -3.64 8.64 -13.79
N ARG A 2 -2.75 9.54 -14.07
CA ARG A 2 -1.43 9.23 -14.65
C ARG A 2 -0.36 9.80 -13.75
N SER A 3 0.73 9.07 -13.56
CA SER A 3 1.89 9.58 -12.84
C SER A 3 3.18 9.01 -13.40
N ALA A 4 4.25 9.79 -13.29
CA ALA A 4 5.58 9.32 -13.66
C ALA A 4 6.08 8.30 -12.63
N TYR A 5 6.94 7.39 -13.07
CA TYR A 5 7.65 6.52 -12.16
C TYR A 5 8.53 7.34 -11.22
N ASP A 6 8.80 6.78 -10.07
CA ASP A 6 9.67 7.40 -9.08
C ASP A 6 11.13 7.13 -9.42
N SER A 7 11.84 8.19 -9.78
CA SER A 7 13.25 8.09 -10.15
C SER A 7 14.20 7.94 -8.97
N ARG A 8 13.69 7.99 -7.74
CA ARG A 8 14.49 7.69 -6.54
C ARG A 8 14.85 6.20 -6.45
N TYR A 9 14.08 5.36 -7.16
CA TYR A 9 14.44 3.96 -7.34
C TYR A 9 15.36 3.80 -8.55
N LEU A 10 16.23 2.81 -8.52
CA LEU A 10 17.15 2.50 -9.62
C LEU A 10 17.06 1.01 -9.95
N PRO A 11 16.42 0.63 -11.07
CA PRO A 11 15.74 1.49 -12.04
C PRO A 11 14.50 2.18 -11.47
N PRO A 12 13.98 3.23 -12.12
CA PRO A 12 12.76 3.89 -11.68
C PRO A 12 11.60 2.93 -11.54
N ALA A 13 10.74 3.16 -10.56
CA ALA A 13 9.67 2.25 -10.19
C ALA A 13 8.30 2.95 -10.18
N PRO A 14 7.21 2.22 -10.51
CA PRO A 14 5.87 2.77 -10.43
C PRO A 14 5.46 2.96 -8.97
N CYS A 15 5.04 4.18 -8.64
CA CYS A 15 4.53 4.54 -7.33
C CYS A 15 3.22 5.28 -7.48
N VAL A 16 2.39 5.22 -6.45
CA VAL A 16 1.10 5.91 -6.40
C VAL A 16 1.01 6.77 -5.14
N GLU A 17 0.22 7.82 -5.22
CA GLU A 17 -0.21 8.55 -4.04
C GLU A 17 -1.19 7.68 -3.26
N PHE A 18 -1.01 7.60 -1.95
CA PHE A 18 -1.67 6.64 -1.09
C PHE A 18 -2.15 7.34 0.17
N ARG A 19 -3.41 7.11 0.52
CA ARG A 19 -4.01 7.66 1.74
C ARG A 19 -4.64 6.55 2.54
N LEU A 20 -4.67 6.75 3.85
CA LEU A 20 -5.33 5.85 4.80
C LEU A 20 -6.36 6.62 5.60
N SER A 21 -7.43 5.93 5.97
CA SER A 21 -8.35 6.43 6.99
C SER A 21 -8.84 5.26 7.84
N ALA A 22 -9.29 5.57 9.06
CA ALA A 22 -10.13 4.63 9.78
C ALA A 22 -11.38 4.36 8.95
N PRO A 23 -12.01 3.18 9.11
CA PRO A 23 -13.16 2.82 8.29
C PRO A 23 -14.25 3.90 8.31
N GLU A 24 -14.72 4.26 7.13
CA GLU A 24 -15.80 5.25 6.90
C GLU A 24 -15.46 6.68 7.30
N GLN A 25 -14.23 6.97 7.69
CA GLN A 25 -13.81 8.31 8.06
C GLN A 25 -13.21 9.05 6.85
N ALA A 26 -13.16 10.39 6.93
CA ALA A 26 -12.52 11.18 5.90
C ALA A 26 -11.02 10.90 5.88
N PHE A 27 -10.42 10.94 4.69
CA PHE A 27 -8.97 10.91 4.59
C PHE A 27 -8.41 12.20 5.17
N SER A 28 -7.58 12.08 6.19
CA SER A 28 -6.94 13.20 6.86
C SER A 28 -5.44 12.95 6.92
N GLY A 29 -4.69 14.03 7.04
CA GLY A 29 -3.24 13.94 7.09
C GLY A 29 -2.59 14.01 5.71
N ALA A 30 -1.30 13.70 5.68
CA ALA A 30 -0.50 13.80 4.47
C ALA A 30 -0.81 12.69 3.49
N THR A 31 -0.72 13.00 2.21
CA THR A 31 -0.68 11.99 1.16
C THR A 31 0.67 11.28 1.22
N LEU A 32 0.63 9.97 1.23
CA LEU A 32 1.81 9.12 1.30
C LEU A 32 2.16 8.63 -0.11
N ARG A 33 3.35 8.12 -0.26
CA ARG A 33 3.81 7.55 -1.53
C ARG A 33 4.05 6.06 -1.35
N ALA A 34 3.46 5.25 -2.23
CA ALA A 34 3.51 3.81 -2.13
C ALA A 34 4.08 3.19 -3.40
N LEU A 35 4.97 2.22 -3.23
CA LEU A 35 5.52 1.44 -4.33
C LEU A 35 4.48 0.41 -4.77
N VAL A 36 4.24 0.33 -6.07
CA VAL A 36 3.40 -0.70 -6.66
C VAL A 36 4.20 -2.00 -6.73
N ASP A 37 3.71 -3.05 -6.04
CA ASP A 37 4.41 -4.33 -5.98
C ASP A 37 3.44 -5.47 -6.35
N THR A 38 3.44 -5.83 -7.64
CA THR A 38 2.59 -6.91 -8.14
C THR A 38 3.05 -8.29 -7.67
N GLY A 39 4.27 -8.39 -7.13
CA GLY A 39 4.78 -9.63 -6.55
C GLY A 39 4.34 -9.87 -5.12
N ALA A 40 3.82 -8.85 -4.44
CA ALA A 40 3.33 -8.98 -3.07
C ALA A 40 1.84 -9.31 -3.06
N ASP A 41 1.44 -10.29 -2.24
CA ASP A 41 0.04 -10.62 -2.06
C ASP A 41 -0.67 -9.70 -1.05
N ALA A 42 0.09 -9.01 -0.22
CA ALA A 42 -0.42 -8.13 0.83
C ALA A 42 0.12 -6.70 0.69
N THR A 43 -0.62 -5.75 1.23
CA THR A 43 -0.21 -4.34 1.32
C THR A 43 0.43 -4.11 2.68
N ILE A 44 1.61 -3.53 2.68
CA ILE A 44 2.44 -3.36 3.87
C ILE A 44 2.67 -1.86 4.09
N VAL A 45 2.40 -1.40 5.31
CA VAL A 45 2.53 0.01 5.68
C VAL A 45 3.33 0.11 6.99
N PRO A 46 4.32 0.98 7.07
CA PRO A 46 5.01 1.21 8.34
C PRO A 46 4.02 1.60 9.45
N PHE A 47 4.17 0.98 10.62
CA PHE A 47 3.19 1.14 11.71
C PHE A 47 3.02 2.60 12.13
N ARG A 48 4.05 3.44 11.99
CA ARG A 48 3.94 4.87 12.35
C ARG A 48 2.83 5.60 11.59
N TYR A 49 2.44 5.11 10.40
CA TYR A 49 1.33 5.68 9.63
C TYR A 49 -0.04 5.12 10.04
N ILE A 50 -0.06 3.98 10.71
CA ILE A 50 -1.28 3.33 11.18
C ILE A 50 -1.63 3.80 12.60
N ARG A 51 -0.61 3.99 13.43
CA ARG A 51 -0.77 4.35 14.84
C ARG A 51 -1.73 5.51 15.11
N PRO A 52 -1.69 6.61 14.34
CA PRO A 52 -2.56 7.76 14.63
C PRO A 52 -4.06 7.46 14.59
N PHE A 53 -4.48 6.37 13.92
CA PHE A 53 -5.89 6.02 13.82
C PHE A 53 -6.42 5.31 15.07
N GLY A 54 -5.56 4.86 15.99
CA GLY A 54 -5.97 4.23 17.23
C GLY A 54 -6.78 2.95 17.07
N LEU A 55 -6.54 2.21 15.99
CA LEU A 55 -7.29 1.00 15.69
C LEU A 55 -6.75 -0.21 16.46
N GLN A 56 -7.63 -1.17 16.71
CA GLN A 56 -7.23 -2.46 17.25
C GLN A 56 -6.77 -3.37 16.12
N VAL A 57 -5.89 -4.30 16.43
CA VAL A 57 -5.46 -5.35 15.52
C VAL A 57 -6.68 -6.18 15.13
N ASP A 58 -6.92 -6.35 13.84
CA ASP A 58 -8.01 -7.17 13.33
C ASP A 58 -7.66 -8.66 13.45
N ASN A 59 -6.48 -9.03 12.96
CA ASN A 59 -5.97 -10.38 13.08
C ASN A 59 -4.45 -10.38 12.94
N ARG A 60 -3.85 -11.57 13.08
CA ARG A 60 -2.43 -11.75 12.93
C ARG A 60 -2.17 -12.80 11.86
N LYS A 61 -1.17 -12.54 11.03
CA LYS A 61 -0.74 -13.44 9.97
C LYS A 61 0.74 -13.75 10.11
N TYR A 62 1.16 -14.78 9.41
CA TYR A 62 2.59 -15.08 9.27
C TYR A 62 3.01 -14.74 7.85
N LEU A 63 4.07 -13.93 7.73
CA LEU A 63 4.75 -13.69 6.47
C LEU A 63 5.99 -14.55 6.41
N ARG A 64 6.27 -15.10 5.24
CA ARG A 64 7.51 -15.82 5.01
C ARG A 64 8.53 -14.85 4.42
N SER A 65 9.67 -14.70 5.07
CA SER A 65 10.77 -13.91 4.53
C SER A 65 11.41 -14.65 3.35
N GLN A 66 12.21 -13.91 2.59
CA GLN A 66 12.99 -14.51 1.48
C GLN A 66 13.95 -15.60 1.94
N PHE A 67 14.29 -15.63 3.23
CA PHE A 67 15.17 -16.64 3.83
C PHE A 67 14.38 -17.82 4.41
N GLY A 68 13.08 -17.88 4.20
CA GLY A 68 12.23 -18.97 4.66
C GLY A 68 11.72 -18.83 6.10
N GLU A 69 12.13 -17.81 6.82
CA GLU A 69 11.63 -17.56 8.17
C GLU A 69 10.19 -17.04 8.14
N ARG A 70 9.40 -17.47 9.13
CA ARG A 70 8.03 -17.00 9.32
C ARG A 70 8.04 -15.89 10.37
N VAL A 71 7.52 -14.72 9.99
CA VAL A 71 7.40 -13.57 10.87
C VAL A 71 5.92 -13.30 11.12
N LYS A 72 5.55 -13.17 12.40
CA LYS A 72 4.20 -12.85 12.79
C LYS A 72 3.99 -11.34 12.65
N VAL A 73 2.91 -10.96 11.99
CA VAL A 73 2.59 -9.56 11.72
C VAL A 73 1.16 -9.25 12.12
N ASP A 74 0.92 -8.02 12.54
CA ASP A 74 -0.41 -7.52 12.85
C ASP A 74 -1.08 -6.98 11.61
N VAL A 75 -2.37 -7.30 11.45
CA VAL A 75 -3.20 -6.86 10.33
C VAL A 75 -4.26 -5.92 10.86
N TYR A 76 -4.41 -4.78 10.19
CA TYR A 76 -5.43 -3.78 10.48
C TYR A 76 -6.36 -3.62 9.29
N LEU A 77 -7.61 -3.24 9.56
CA LEU A 77 -8.57 -2.90 8.51
C LEU A 77 -8.66 -1.38 8.41
N LEU A 78 -8.30 -0.85 7.25
CA LEU A 78 -8.36 0.58 6.97
C LEU A 78 -8.96 0.81 5.59
N ASP A 79 -9.52 1.97 5.40
CA ASP A 79 -9.88 2.41 4.06
C ASP A 79 -8.64 2.96 3.37
N VAL A 80 -8.49 2.61 2.10
CA VAL A 80 -7.36 3.05 1.26
C VAL A 80 -7.87 4.00 0.21
N GLY A 81 -7.18 5.12 0.04
CA GLY A 81 -7.43 6.08 -1.04
C GLY A 81 -6.29 6.07 -2.04
N ILE A 82 -6.62 5.80 -3.29
CA ILE A 82 -5.67 5.89 -4.41
C ILE A 82 -6.35 6.68 -5.51
N ALA A 83 -5.73 7.78 -5.93
CA ALA A 83 -6.36 8.77 -6.80
C ALA A 83 -7.67 9.25 -6.15
N ASP A 84 -8.78 9.23 -6.87
CA ASP A 84 -10.11 9.57 -6.37
C ASP A 84 -10.92 8.34 -5.94
N ILE A 85 -10.27 7.18 -5.82
CA ILE A 85 -10.91 5.91 -5.51
C ILE A 85 -10.74 5.59 -4.03
N ARG A 86 -11.85 5.25 -3.36
CA ARG A 86 -11.84 4.74 -2.00
C ARG A 86 -12.08 3.24 -2.02
N LEU A 87 -11.17 2.50 -1.41
CA LEU A 87 -11.30 1.05 -1.22
C LEU A 87 -11.54 0.81 0.28
N PRO A 88 -12.76 0.40 0.66
CA PRO A 88 -13.08 0.24 2.08
C PRO A 88 -12.55 -1.07 2.66
N LEU A 89 -12.20 -1.03 3.93
CA LEU A 89 -11.87 -2.22 4.73
C LEU A 89 -10.81 -3.11 4.10
N MET A 90 -9.72 -2.51 3.68
CA MET A 90 -8.58 -3.25 3.14
C MET A 90 -7.71 -3.78 4.26
N GLU A 91 -7.24 -5.01 4.13
CA GLU A 91 -6.28 -5.57 5.07
C GLU A 91 -4.90 -4.94 4.84
N ILE A 92 -4.37 -4.34 5.88
CA ILE A 92 -3.08 -3.66 5.86
C ILE A 92 -2.18 -4.30 6.91
N ILE A 93 -1.02 -4.77 6.47
CA ILE A 93 -0.01 -5.33 7.35
C ILE A 93 0.84 -4.21 7.92
N ALA A 94 0.97 -4.18 9.24
CA ALA A 94 1.83 -3.23 9.91
C ALA A 94 3.28 -3.70 9.87
N ASP A 95 4.16 -2.84 9.36
CA ASP A 95 5.59 -3.08 9.33
C ASP A 95 6.24 -2.23 10.42
N GLU A 96 6.91 -2.87 11.36
CA GLU A 96 7.56 -2.18 12.47
C GLU A 96 9.02 -1.83 12.19
N ILE A 97 9.58 -2.30 11.08
CA ILE A 97 11.00 -2.17 10.77
C ILE A 97 11.23 -1.29 9.55
N GLY A 98 10.48 -1.52 8.47
CA GLY A 98 10.70 -0.85 7.20
C GLY A 98 10.13 0.55 7.13
N ASN A 99 10.49 1.25 6.07
CA ASN A 99 10.10 2.64 5.82
C ASN A 99 9.24 2.81 4.56
N GLU A 100 9.07 1.74 3.78
CA GLU A 100 8.34 1.81 2.52
C GLU A 100 6.92 1.31 2.68
N ILE A 101 6.00 1.95 1.94
CA ILE A 101 4.66 1.43 1.73
C ILE A 101 4.69 0.62 0.44
N LEU A 102 4.25 -0.64 0.54
CA LEU A 102 4.15 -1.54 -0.60
C LEU A 102 2.68 -1.85 -0.84
N VAL A 103 2.18 -1.49 -2.02
CA VAL A 103 0.81 -1.83 -2.40
C VAL A 103 0.82 -3.18 -3.09
N GLY A 104 0.21 -4.16 -2.45
CA GLY A 104 0.14 -5.53 -2.94
C GLY A 104 -1.12 -5.84 -3.72
N ARG A 105 -1.23 -7.09 -4.16
CA ARG A 105 -2.33 -7.52 -5.03
C ARG A 105 -3.70 -7.43 -4.38
N ASN A 106 -3.82 -7.49 -3.05
CA ASN A 106 -5.12 -7.34 -2.41
C ASN A 106 -5.76 -5.98 -2.75
N VAL A 107 -4.96 -4.94 -2.92
CA VAL A 107 -5.42 -3.62 -3.35
C VAL A 107 -5.40 -3.52 -4.87
N LEU A 108 -4.31 -3.94 -5.51
CA LEU A 108 -4.13 -3.79 -6.95
C LEU A 108 -5.19 -4.53 -7.77
N ASN A 109 -5.68 -5.67 -7.28
CA ASN A 109 -6.72 -6.43 -7.96
C ASN A 109 -8.09 -5.74 -7.95
N ARG A 110 -8.22 -4.63 -7.24
CA ARG A 110 -9.43 -3.79 -7.21
C ARG A 110 -9.35 -2.64 -8.22
N LEU A 111 -8.26 -2.53 -8.97
CA LEU A 111 -7.96 -1.40 -9.83
C LEU A 111 -7.57 -1.87 -11.23
N MET A 112 -7.78 -1.01 -12.21
CA MET A 112 -7.17 -1.18 -13.52
C MET A 112 -5.89 -0.35 -13.57
N MET A 113 -4.79 -0.98 -13.94
CA MET A 113 -3.50 -0.32 -13.94
C MET A 113 -2.74 -0.65 -15.22
N VAL A 114 -2.16 0.38 -15.82
CA VAL A 114 -1.27 0.23 -16.97
C VAL A 114 0.12 0.70 -16.55
N LEU A 115 1.10 -0.17 -16.72
CA LEU A 115 2.51 0.15 -16.51
C LEU A 115 3.16 0.31 -17.88
N ASP A 116 3.39 1.55 -18.27
CA ASP A 116 4.10 1.87 -19.51
C ASP A 116 5.60 2.03 -19.18
N GLY A 117 6.31 0.93 -19.26
CA GLY A 117 7.74 0.91 -18.92
C GLY A 117 8.58 1.81 -19.81
N PRO A 118 8.42 1.76 -21.15
CA PRO A 118 9.21 2.62 -22.04
C PRO A 118 9.06 4.11 -21.75
N ARG A 119 7.84 4.56 -21.41
CA ARG A 119 7.62 5.96 -21.04
C ARG A 119 7.75 6.22 -19.54
N GLN A 120 7.87 5.18 -18.74
CA GLN A 120 7.93 5.27 -17.28
C GLN A 120 6.75 6.05 -16.71
N ILE A 121 5.57 5.65 -17.14
CA ILE A 121 4.29 6.25 -16.74
C ILE A 121 3.37 5.14 -16.24
N LEU A 122 2.70 5.41 -15.13
CA LEU A 122 1.63 4.58 -14.59
C LEU A 122 0.30 5.26 -14.87
N GLU A 123 -0.69 4.49 -15.35
CA GLU A 123 -2.08 4.93 -15.45
C GLU A 123 -2.94 4.04 -14.57
N LEU A 124 -3.90 4.65 -13.88
CA LEU A 124 -4.70 3.95 -12.89
C LEU A 124 -6.14 4.45 -12.93
N SER A 125 -7.09 3.50 -12.86
CA SER A 125 -8.53 3.76 -12.77
C SER A 125 -9.22 2.66 -11.95
N GLY A 126 -10.42 2.93 -11.54
CA GLY A 126 -11.22 1.99 -10.77
C GLY A 126 -12.01 0.99 -11.59
#